data_2acca45b21033717afbe6ccdcf53125e
#
_entry.id   2acca45b21033717afbe6ccdcf53125e
#
_cell.length_a   1.000
_cell.length_b   1.000
_cell.length_c   1.000
_cell.angle_alpha   90.00
_cell.angle_beta   90.00
_cell.angle_gamma   90.00
#
_symmetry.space_group_name_H-M   'P 1'
#
loop_
_entity.id
_entity.type
_entity.pdbx_description
1 polymer ?
#
loop_
_entity_poly.entity_id
_entity_poly.type
_entity_poly.pdbx_seq_one_letter_code
_entity_poly.pdbx_strand_id
1 'polypeptide(L)'
;MSNNTKISWTSISWNIMTGCTPISDGCNDCYAKAMVKRLQAMGQAKYQNGFTPTIHPECMNEPFWWKGNKLVFVASMGDFFHIEIPFDFIDKVMEVINQCPQHTFQILTKRADRMYKYFSVHTIPENVWLGVTVENQKVKDRIDYLKKLDAPVRFLSCEPLLEDLGALDLSDIDWVIVGGESGNRARKMEKDWILNIKSQCDVSTGTAFFFKQWGTWSVDGVKRSAKENGCLLDEKEYHAYPTPRKIKP
;
A
#
# COMPACT_ATOMS: atom_id res chain seq x y z
N MET A 1 18.18 -13.27 3.72
CA MET A 1 16.89 -13.93 3.40
C MET A 1 16.32 -13.22 2.19
N SER A 2 15.65 -13.94 1.26
CA SER A 2 15.04 -13.30 0.09
C SER A 2 13.81 -12.52 0.53
N ASN A 3 13.85 -11.19 0.45
CA ASN A 3 12.72 -10.30 0.75
C ASN A 3 11.76 -10.19 -0.45
N ASN A 4 11.82 -11.11 -1.42
CA ASN A 4 10.93 -11.13 -2.57
C ASN A 4 9.47 -11.21 -2.12
N THR A 5 8.65 -10.33 -2.64
CA THR A 5 7.22 -10.27 -2.35
C THR A 5 6.39 -10.80 -3.52
N LYS A 6 5.16 -11.24 -3.23
CA LYS A 6 4.16 -11.58 -4.26
C LYS A 6 3.22 -10.41 -4.58
N ILE A 7 3.49 -9.24 -4.03
CA ILE A 7 2.72 -8.03 -4.30
C ILE A 7 3.14 -7.51 -5.68
N SER A 8 2.21 -7.47 -6.64
CA SER A 8 2.53 -7.27 -8.07
C SER A 8 3.04 -5.87 -8.41
N TRP A 9 2.75 -4.87 -7.58
CA TRP A 9 3.14 -3.48 -7.82
C TRP A 9 4.43 -3.06 -7.10
N THR A 10 5.17 -3.99 -6.51
CA THR A 10 6.46 -3.74 -5.84
C THR A 10 7.42 -4.91 -6.05
N SER A 11 8.71 -4.68 -5.85
CA SER A 11 9.74 -5.73 -6.05
C SER A 11 10.07 -6.48 -4.77
N ILE A 12 10.01 -5.78 -3.64
CA ILE A 12 10.50 -6.27 -2.35
C ILE A 12 9.67 -5.67 -1.21
N SER A 13 9.56 -6.36 -0.08
CA SER A 13 8.95 -5.82 1.13
C SER A 13 10.00 -5.62 2.23
N TRP A 14 10.03 -4.43 2.80
CA TRP A 14 10.89 -4.10 3.94
C TRP A 14 10.06 -4.01 5.22
N ASN A 15 10.04 -5.08 6.01
CA ASN A 15 9.23 -5.16 7.21
C ASN A 15 10.06 -4.79 8.45
N ILE A 16 10.39 -3.50 8.59
CA ILE A 16 11.06 -2.91 9.77
C ILE A 16 10.12 -2.79 10.97
N MET A 17 8.84 -3.02 10.75
CA MET A 17 7.82 -3.18 11.77
C MET A 17 6.76 -4.17 11.30
N THR A 18 6.04 -4.78 12.22
CA THR A 18 4.91 -5.69 11.97
C THR A 18 3.78 -5.39 12.93
N GLY A 19 2.57 -5.85 12.61
CA GLY A 19 1.41 -5.67 13.45
C GLY A 19 0.69 -4.33 13.23
N CYS A 20 -0.57 -4.31 13.60
CA CYS A 20 -1.45 -3.16 13.41
C CYS A 20 -2.74 -3.33 14.22
N THR A 21 -3.46 -2.23 14.47
CA THR A 21 -4.83 -2.22 15.02
C THR A 21 -5.83 -1.76 13.94
N PRO A 22 -7.00 -2.40 13.81
CA PRO A 22 -8.03 -2.01 12.86
C PRO A 22 -8.53 -0.58 13.08
N ILE A 23 -8.77 0.17 11.98
CA ILE A 23 -9.34 1.52 12.01
C ILE A 23 -10.44 1.76 10.97
N SER A 24 -10.67 0.82 10.07
CA SER A 24 -11.68 0.96 9.03
C SER A 24 -12.18 -0.40 8.54
N ASP A 25 -13.22 -0.40 7.70
CA ASP A 25 -13.88 -1.61 7.21
C ASP A 25 -12.92 -2.54 6.41
N GLY A 26 -11.90 -1.98 5.75
CA GLY A 26 -10.85 -2.75 5.05
C GLY A 26 -9.91 -3.52 5.97
N CYS A 27 -10.01 -3.33 7.30
CA CYS A 27 -9.19 -4.07 8.27
C CYS A 27 -9.87 -5.37 8.76
N ASN A 28 -11.17 -5.58 8.49
CA ASN A 28 -11.96 -6.69 9.06
C ASN A 28 -11.40 -8.07 8.66
N ASP A 29 -11.00 -8.22 7.40
CA ASP A 29 -10.44 -9.47 6.86
C ASP A 29 -8.98 -9.27 6.38
N CYS A 30 -8.19 -8.54 7.17
CA CYS A 30 -6.81 -8.16 6.86
C CYS A 30 -5.93 -9.40 6.61
N TYR A 31 -5.34 -9.45 5.41
CA TYR A 31 -4.45 -10.53 5.00
C TYR A 31 -3.20 -10.66 5.90
N ALA A 32 -2.65 -9.51 6.34
CA ALA A 32 -1.47 -9.48 7.18
C ALA A 32 -1.75 -10.14 8.55
N LYS A 33 -2.92 -9.85 9.14
CA LYS A 33 -3.34 -10.48 10.40
C LYS A 33 -3.50 -12.00 10.26
N ALA A 34 -4.08 -12.46 9.16
CA ALA A 34 -4.21 -13.90 8.88
C ALA A 34 -2.83 -14.55 8.66
N MET A 35 -1.94 -13.88 7.92
CA MET A 35 -0.59 -14.38 7.65
C MET A 35 0.26 -14.41 8.92
N VAL A 36 0.19 -13.40 9.79
CA VAL A 36 0.92 -13.36 11.06
C VAL A 36 0.57 -14.55 11.94
N LYS A 37 -0.72 -14.91 12.06
CA LYS A 37 -1.13 -16.11 12.80
C LYS A 37 -0.43 -17.38 12.29
N ARG A 38 -0.33 -17.54 10.97
CA ARG A 38 0.37 -18.67 10.35
C ARG A 38 1.87 -18.64 10.63
N LEU A 39 2.51 -17.47 10.47
CA LEU A 39 3.95 -17.30 10.68
C LEU A 39 4.33 -17.50 12.15
N GLN A 40 3.49 -17.06 13.08
CA GLN A 40 3.62 -17.30 14.52
C GLN A 40 3.55 -18.81 14.84
N ALA A 41 2.55 -19.49 14.28
CA ALA A 41 2.40 -20.94 14.45
C ALA A 41 3.59 -21.73 13.86
N MET A 42 4.30 -21.18 12.86
CA MET A 42 5.54 -21.72 12.30
C MET A 42 6.78 -21.39 13.15
N GLY A 43 6.64 -20.75 14.31
CA GLY A 43 7.71 -20.40 15.21
C GLY A 43 8.64 -19.29 14.72
N GLN A 44 8.21 -18.46 13.77
CA GLN A 44 9.04 -17.37 13.28
C GLN A 44 9.19 -16.27 14.33
N ALA A 45 10.41 -16.00 14.78
CA ALA A 45 10.75 -15.10 15.87
C ALA A 45 10.18 -13.67 15.67
N LYS A 46 10.21 -13.17 14.44
CA LYS A 46 9.68 -11.86 14.07
C LYS A 46 8.19 -11.67 14.39
N TYR A 47 7.43 -12.76 14.51
CA TYR A 47 5.97 -12.75 14.73
C TYR A 47 5.54 -13.30 16.09
N GLN A 48 6.46 -13.40 17.05
CA GLN A 48 6.16 -13.94 18.40
C GLN A 48 5.08 -13.11 19.12
N ASN A 49 5.07 -11.78 18.90
CA ASN A 49 4.07 -10.87 19.50
C ASN A 49 2.72 -10.89 18.75
N GLY A 50 2.51 -11.84 17.82
CA GLY A 50 1.31 -11.91 17.01
C GLY A 50 1.15 -10.64 16.15
N PHE A 51 -0.04 -10.07 16.14
CA PHE A 51 -0.34 -8.86 15.33
C PHE A 51 -0.26 -7.56 16.16
N THR A 52 0.38 -7.59 17.33
CA THR A 52 0.70 -6.38 18.11
C THR A 52 1.78 -5.58 17.37
N PRO A 53 1.63 -4.24 17.26
CA PRO A 53 2.65 -3.40 16.64
C PRO A 53 4.02 -3.61 17.29
N THR A 54 4.98 -4.00 16.48
CA THR A 54 6.34 -4.36 16.93
C THR A 54 7.36 -3.81 15.95
N ILE A 55 8.33 -3.05 16.42
CA ILE A 55 9.47 -2.57 15.62
C ILE A 55 10.56 -3.65 15.55
N HIS A 56 11.30 -3.67 14.43
CA HIS A 56 12.36 -4.62 14.13
C HIS A 56 13.67 -3.90 13.76
N PRO A 57 14.39 -3.34 14.76
CA PRO A 57 15.63 -2.59 14.50
C PRO A 57 16.70 -3.41 13.76
N GLU A 58 16.69 -4.72 13.95
CA GLU A 58 17.58 -5.65 13.26
C GLU A 58 17.41 -5.68 11.74
N CYS A 59 16.26 -5.24 11.24
CA CYS A 59 15.98 -5.15 9.80
C CYS A 59 16.36 -3.77 9.20
N MET A 60 16.82 -2.82 10.03
CA MET A 60 17.05 -1.43 9.61
C MET A 60 18.02 -1.33 8.45
N ASN A 61 19.08 -2.10 8.46
CA ASN A 61 20.16 -2.05 7.50
C ASN A 61 19.92 -2.91 6.24
N GLU A 62 18.79 -3.59 6.11
CA GLU A 62 18.51 -4.45 4.95
C GLU A 62 18.63 -3.71 3.60
N PRO A 63 18.18 -2.43 3.44
CA PRO A 63 18.28 -1.71 2.17
C PRO A 63 19.69 -1.57 1.61
N PHE A 64 20.72 -1.50 2.45
CA PHE A 64 22.11 -1.38 2.02
C PHE A 64 22.65 -2.63 1.30
N TRP A 65 21.98 -3.78 1.49
CA TRP A 65 22.44 -5.07 0.93
C TRP A 65 21.71 -5.46 -0.35
N TRP A 66 20.67 -4.74 -0.76
CA TRP A 66 19.91 -5.09 -1.97
C TRP A 66 20.64 -4.63 -3.23
N LYS A 67 20.76 -5.52 -4.19
CA LYS A 67 21.42 -5.26 -5.46
C LYS A 67 20.47 -4.65 -6.48
N GLY A 68 20.96 -3.67 -7.23
CA GLY A 68 20.21 -2.95 -8.27
C GLY A 68 19.07 -2.10 -7.70
N ASN A 69 18.35 -1.39 -8.56
CA ASN A 69 17.25 -0.53 -8.19
C ASN A 69 16.04 -1.38 -7.78
N LYS A 70 15.40 -1.04 -6.67
CA LYS A 70 14.23 -1.75 -6.14
C LYS A 70 13.07 -0.80 -5.92
N LEU A 71 11.86 -1.30 -6.21
CA LEU A 71 10.63 -0.77 -5.63
C LEU A 71 10.40 -1.49 -4.31
N VAL A 72 10.36 -0.76 -3.21
CA VAL A 72 10.37 -1.29 -1.85
C VAL A 72 9.08 -0.92 -1.13
N PHE A 73 8.24 -1.91 -0.83
CA PHE A 73 7.07 -1.67 0.00
C PHE A 73 7.45 -1.69 1.49
N VAL A 74 7.36 -0.55 2.15
CA VAL A 74 7.70 -0.39 3.57
C VAL A 74 6.54 -0.89 4.43
N ALA A 75 6.84 -1.78 5.38
CA ALA A 75 5.90 -2.30 6.38
C ALA A 75 4.66 -3.00 5.80
N SER A 76 4.83 -3.90 4.80
CA SER A 76 3.71 -4.67 4.22
C SER A 76 2.93 -5.54 5.22
N MET A 77 3.49 -5.81 6.39
CA MET A 77 2.90 -6.62 7.47
C MET A 77 2.43 -5.77 8.67
N GLY A 78 2.26 -4.47 8.47
CA GLY A 78 1.83 -3.52 9.49
C GLY A 78 1.36 -2.20 8.88
N ASP A 79 1.38 -1.15 9.67
CA ASP A 79 1.14 0.23 9.20
C ASP A 79 2.26 1.12 9.75
N PHE A 80 3.09 1.66 8.87
CA PHE A 80 4.27 2.44 9.23
C PHE A 80 3.94 3.68 10.07
N PHE A 81 2.75 4.24 9.89
CA PHE A 81 2.24 5.35 10.69
C PHE A 81 1.30 4.91 11.83
N HIS A 82 1.43 3.66 12.33
CA HIS A 82 0.67 3.23 13.51
C HIS A 82 1.00 4.11 14.73
N ILE A 83 -0.01 4.40 15.57
CA ILE A 83 0.14 5.33 16.71
C ILE A 83 1.23 4.90 17.71
N GLU A 84 1.45 3.60 17.83
CA GLU A 84 2.49 3.04 18.72
C GLU A 84 3.90 3.05 18.11
N ILE A 85 4.07 3.45 16.85
CA ILE A 85 5.38 3.60 16.23
C ILE A 85 5.88 5.02 16.49
N PRO A 86 6.95 5.21 17.31
CA PRO A 86 7.46 6.54 17.64
C PRO A 86 7.98 7.27 16.39
N PHE A 87 7.86 8.58 16.35
CA PHE A 87 8.42 9.39 15.25
C PHE A 87 9.95 9.28 15.20
N ASP A 88 10.63 9.21 16.35
CA ASP A 88 12.09 8.98 16.41
C ASP A 88 12.52 7.67 15.72
N PHE A 89 11.65 6.66 15.69
CA PHE A 89 11.92 5.45 14.92
C PHE A 89 11.70 5.69 13.42
N ILE A 90 10.66 6.44 13.05
CA ILE A 90 10.41 6.85 11.67
C ILE A 90 11.59 7.67 11.15
N ASP A 91 12.14 8.59 11.95
CA ASP A 91 13.31 9.41 11.59
C ASP A 91 14.50 8.52 11.19
N LYS A 92 14.82 7.51 11.99
CA LYS A 92 15.89 6.55 11.70
C LYS A 92 15.66 5.78 10.41
N VAL A 93 14.40 5.42 10.12
CA VAL A 93 14.04 4.76 8.86
C VAL A 93 14.22 5.71 7.69
N MET A 94 13.81 6.97 7.83
CA MET A 94 13.97 7.99 6.78
C MET A 94 15.45 8.31 6.52
N GLU A 95 16.31 8.27 7.55
CA GLU A 95 17.76 8.38 7.36
C GLU A 95 18.33 7.25 6.49
N VAL A 96 17.90 6.00 6.72
CA VAL A 96 18.30 4.87 5.87
C VAL A 96 17.77 5.04 4.45
N ILE A 97 16.53 5.49 4.27
CA ILE A 97 15.93 5.76 2.96
C ILE A 97 16.76 6.80 2.19
N ASN A 98 17.13 7.90 2.85
CA ASN A 98 17.97 8.95 2.27
C ASN A 98 19.36 8.44 1.84
N GLN A 99 19.91 7.47 2.58
CA GLN A 99 21.21 6.85 2.26
C GLN A 99 21.13 5.79 1.14
N CYS A 100 19.92 5.45 0.69
CA CYS A 100 19.67 4.46 -0.36
C CYS A 100 18.94 5.07 -1.58
N PRO A 101 19.48 6.13 -2.22
CA PRO A 101 18.79 6.84 -3.31
C PRO A 101 18.55 5.98 -4.57
N GLN A 102 19.25 4.85 -4.70
CA GLN A 102 19.06 3.90 -5.79
C GLN A 102 17.77 3.09 -5.70
N HIS A 103 17.10 3.07 -4.53
CA HIS A 103 15.82 2.38 -4.32
C HIS A 103 14.68 3.39 -4.22
N THR A 104 13.49 2.99 -4.63
CA THR A 104 12.25 3.75 -4.44
C THR A 104 11.45 3.10 -3.32
N PHE A 105 11.10 3.86 -2.30
CA PHE A 105 10.36 3.38 -1.13
C PHE A 105 8.90 3.80 -1.19
N GLN A 106 8.02 2.80 -1.21
CA GLN A 106 6.58 2.98 -1.27
C GLN A 106 6.00 2.84 0.14
N ILE A 107 5.50 3.92 0.70
CA ILE A 107 4.91 3.97 2.04
C ILE A 107 3.40 4.11 1.89
N LEU A 108 2.66 3.11 2.36
CA LEU A 108 1.21 3.06 2.33
C LEU A 108 0.65 3.02 3.75
N THR A 109 -0.34 3.86 4.02
CA THR A 109 -0.99 3.90 5.34
C THR A 109 -2.50 4.09 5.25
N LYS A 110 -3.20 3.66 6.28
CA LYS A 110 -4.60 4.04 6.55
C LYS A 110 -4.71 5.23 7.53
N ARG A 111 -3.58 5.69 8.08
CA ARG A 111 -3.46 6.80 9.04
C ARG A 111 -2.89 8.04 8.35
N ALA A 112 -3.67 8.55 7.39
CA ALA A 112 -3.27 9.68 6.55
C ALA A 112 -3.00 10.96 7.36
N ASP A 113 -3.78 11.19 8.40
CA ASP A 113 -3.62 12.30 9.35
C ASP A 113 -2.27 12.26 10.06
N ARG A 114 -1.84 11.05 10.50
CA ARG A 114 -0.55 10.89 11.18
C ARG A 114 0.64 10.98 10.21
N MET A 115 0.49 10.47 8.98
CA MET A 115 1.46 10.66 7.91
C MET A 115 1.63 12.16 7.60
N TYR A 116 0.51 12.87 7.44
CA TYR A 116 0.52 14.32 7.24
C TYR A 116 1.19 15.07 8.39
N LYS A 117 0.84 14.73 9.66
CA LYS A 117 1.46 15.32 10.84
C LYS A 117 2.98 15.17 10.84
N TYR A 118 3.49 14.01 10.44
CA TYR A 118 4.93 13.77 10.34
C TYR A 118 5.57 14.61 9.24
N PHE A 119 5.08 14.51 8.01
CA PHE A 119 5.69 15.20 6.86
C PHE A 119 5.36 16.70 6.77
N SER A 120 4.46 17.23 7.60
CA SER A 120 4.25 18.68 7.68
C SER A 120 5.46 19.43 8.29
N VAL A 121 6.36 18.73 8.96
CA VAL A 121 7.58 19.27 9.59
C VAL A 121 8.87 18.55 9.16
N HIS A 122 8.77 17.56 8.24
CA HIS A 122 9.91 16.82 7.71
C HIS A 122 9.87 16.83 6.19
N THR A 123 11.04 16.96 5.57
CA THR A 123 11.17 16.87 4.09
C THR A 123 10.90 15.45 3.62
N ILE A 124 10.16 15.31 2.52
CA ILE A 124 9.92 14.03 1.86
C ILE A 124 11.10 13.77 0.91
N PRO A 125 11.84 12.64 1.04
CA PRO A 125 12.92 12.30 0.12
C PRO A 125 12.42 12.06 -1.31
N GLU A 126 13.27 12.36 -2.30
CA GLU A 126 12.93 12.19 -3.74
C GLU A 126 12.67 10.72 -4.14
N ASN A 127 13.12 9.78 -3.35
CA ASN A 127 12.91 8.35 -3.57
C ASN A 127 11.77 7.75 -2.72
N VAL A 128 10.92 8.59 -2.13
CA VAL A 128 9.75 8.17 -1.33
C VAL A 128 8.45 8.44 -2.07
N TRP A 129 7.67 7.40 -2.28
CA TRP A 129 6.29 7.47 -2.78
C TRP A 129 5.33 7.33 -1.60
N LEU A 130 4.38 8.23 -1.48
CA LEU A 130 3.41 8.23 -0.40
C LEU A 130 2.03 7.82 -0.90
N GLY A 131 1.39 6.92 -0.16
CA GLY A 131 0.05 6.45 -0.50
C GLY A 131 -0.87 6.30 0.70
N VAL A 132 -2.16 6.37 0.41
CA VAL A 132 -3.23 6.09 1.37
C VAL A 132 -4.16 5.01 0.84
N THR A 133 -4.71 4.19 1.75
CA THR A 133 -5.75 3.24 1.37
C THR A 133 -7.12 3.92 1.42
N VAL A 134 -7.91 3.73 0.35
CA VAL A 134 -9.29 4.22 0.23
C VAL A 134 -10.17 3.05 -0.20
N GLU A 135 -10.72 2.35 0.76
CA GLU A 135 -11.50 1.13 0.54
C GLU A 135 -13.01 1.36 0.40
N ASN A 136 -13.51 2.49 0.87
CA ASN A 136 -14.92 2.90 0.81
C ASN A 136 -15.05 4.43 0.90
N GLN A 137 -16.27 4.95 0.73
CA GLN A 137 -16.54 6.40 0.73
C GLN A 137 -16.29 7.06 2.09
N LYS A 138 -16.42 6.33 3.19
CA LYS A 138 -16.25 6.86 4.57
C LYS A 138 -14.84 7.33 4.87
N VAL A 139 -13.86 6.88 4.10
CA VAL A 139 -12.43 7.16 4.32
C VAL A 139 -11.79 7.94 3.16
N LYS A 140 -12.61 8.58 2.31
CA LYS A 140 -12.13 9.40 1.18
C LYS A 140 -11.36 10.64 1.64
N ASP A 141 -11.62 11.14 2.83
CA ASP A 141 -10.90 12.24 3.47
C ASP A 141 -9.39 12.01 3.57
N ARG A 142 -8.94 10.74 3.53
CA ARG A 142 -7.52 10.40 3.48
C ARG A 142 -6.81 10.97 2.25
N ILE A 143 -7.53 11.15 1.14
CA ILE A 143 -7.02 11.77 -0.10
C ILE A 143 -6.60 13.22 0.17
N ASP A 144 -7.39 13.96 0.94
CA ASP A 144 -7.13 15.37 1.24
C ASP A 144 -5.85 15.55 2.07
N TYR A 145 -5.55 14.63 2.98
CA TYR A 145 -4.28 14.62 3.72
C TYR A 145 -3.10 14.33 2.80
N LEU A 146 -3.24 13.35 1.90
CA LEU A 146 -2.18 12.98 0.95
C LEU A 146 -1.86 14.12 -0.01
N LYS A 147 -2.86 14.80 -0.54
CA LYS A 147 -2.70 15.90 -1.49
C LYS A 147 -1.97 17.11 -0.91
N LYS A 148 -1.97 17.29 0.41
CA LYS A 148 -1.22 18.37 1.10
C LYS A 148 0.28 18.09 1.18
N LEU A 149 0.74 16.89 0.82
CA LEU A 149 2.14 16.48 0.88
C LEU A 149 2.79 16.57 -0.50
N ASP A 150 3.94 17.23 -0.59
CA ASP A 150 4.68 17.36 -1.85
C ASP A 150 5.62 16.15 -2.04
N ALA A 151 5.03 15.01 -2.42
CA ALA A 151 5.76 13.77 -2.69
C ALA A 151 5.99 13.57 -4.19
N PRO A 152 7.09 12.90 -4.60
CA PRO A 152 7.37 12.56 -6.00
C PRO A 152 6.26 11.77 -6.67
N VAL A 153 5.62 10.88 -5.91
CA VAL A 153 4.43 10.14 -6.30
C VAL A 153 3.47 10.09 -5.12
N ARG A 154 2.23 10.49 -5.39
CA ARG A 154 1.09 10.31 -4.48
C ARG A 154 0.18 9.25 -5.06
N PHE A 155 -0.11 8.19 -4.27
CA PHE A 155 -0.90 7.08 -4.78
C PHE A 155 -2.05 6.68 -3.86
N LEU A 156 -3.11 6.17 -4.48
CA LEU A 156 -4.24 5.57 -3.79
C LEU A 156 -4.17 4.05 -3.93
N SER A 157 -4.36 3.34 -2.82
CA SER A 157 -4.59 1.90 -2.82
C SER A 157 -6.05 1.64 -2.46
N CYS A 158 -6.88 1.40 -3.48
CA CYS A 158 -8.27 0.96 -3.31
C CYS A 158 -8.29 -0.57 -3.12
N GLU A 159 -7.65 -1.04 -2.04
CA GLU A 159 -7.46 -2.45 -1.72
C GLU A 159 -7.69 -2.72 -0.22
N PRO A 160 -8.73 -3.51 0.11
CA PRO A 160 -9.77 -4.03 -0.79
C PRO A 160 -10.75 -2.93 -1.21
N LEU A 161 -11.20 -2.94 -2.47
CA LEU A 161 -12.30 -2.09 -2.91
C LEU A 161 -13.62 -2.72 -2.43
N LEU A 162 -14.37 -2.00 -1.58
CA LEU A 162 -15.52 -2.55 -0.88
C LEU A 162 -16.87 -2.00 -1.36
N GLU A 163 -16.85 -0.87 -2.07
CA GLU A 163 -18.03 -0.25 -2.68
C GLU A 163 -17.61 0.68 -3.82
N ASP A 164 -18.56 1.21 -4.57
CA ASP A 164 -18.30 2.28 -5.51
C ASP A 164 -17.86 3.54 -4.75
N LEU A 165 -16.68 4.05 -5.08
CA LEU A 165 -16.15 5.26 -4.45
C LEU A 165 -16.80 6.53 -4.99
N GLY A 166 -17.64 6.44 -6.05
CA GLY A 166 -18.21 7.62 -6.70
C GLY A 166 -17.12 8.51 -7.31
N ALA A 167 -17.37 9.82 -7.37
CA ALA A 167 -16.37 10.77 -7.85
C ALA A 167 -15.18 10.88 -6.89
N LEU A 168 -13.96 10.78 -7.45
CA LEU A 168 -12.69 10.97 -6.76
C LEU A 168 -12.03 12.26 -7.24
N ASP A 169 -11.50 13.05 -6.34
CA ASP A 169 -10.59 14.13 -6.73
C ASP A 169 -9.18 13.57 -6.94
N LEU A 170 -8.88 13.22 -8.20
CA LEU A 170 -7.58 12.70 -8.63
C LEU A 170 -6.60 13.80 -9.03
N SER A 171 -6.92 15.08 -8.85
CA SER A 171 -5.95 16.14 -9.04
C SER A 171 -4.76 15.89 -8.12
N ASP A 172 -3.55 15.97 -8.67
CA ASP A 172 -2.31 15.68 -7.93
C ASP A 172 -2.15 14.23 -7.39
N ILE A 173 -2.95 13.28 -7.86
CA ILE A 173 -2.75 11.85 -7.62
C ILE A 173 -2.10 11.23 -8.85
N ASP A 174 -0.96 10.59 -8.65
CA ASP A 174 -0.14 10.04 -9.75
C ASP A 174 -0.46 8.59 -10.07
N TRP A 175 -1.04 7.85 -9.10
CA TRP A 175 -1.28 6.42 -9.26
C TRP A 175 -2.47 5.94 -8.46
N VAL A 176 -3.30 5.08 -9.07
CA VAL A 176 -4.40 4.40 -8.40
C VAL A 176 -4.27 2.90 -8.61
N ILE A 177 -4.16 2.16 -7.51
CA ILE A 177 -4.11 0.70 -7.46
C ILE A 177 -5.47 0.19 -6.99
N VAL A 178 -6.06 -0.75 -7.73
CA VAL A 178 -7.37 -1.33 -7.40
C VAL A 178 -7.23 -2.84 -7.24
N GLY A 179 -7.85 -3.39 -6.20
CA GLY A 179 -7.87 -4.84 -6.00
C GLY A 179 -8.96 -5.31 -5.05
N GLY A 180 -9.44 -6.52 -5.31
CA GLY A 180 -10.43 -7.20 -4.51
C GLY A 180 -9.85 -7.88 -3.27
N GLU A 181 -10.71 -8.14 -2.31
CA GLU A 181 -10.38 -8.81 -1.05
C GLU A 181 -10.07 -10.29 -1.27
N SER A 182 -9.07 -10.79 -0.54
CA SER A 182 -8.69 -12.21 -0.58
C SER A 182 -8.90 -12.87 0.78
N GLY A 183 -9.36 -14.12 0.78
CA GLY A 183 -9.59 -14.91 1.98
C GLY A 183 -11.00 -15.52 2.03
N ASN A 184 -11.22 -16.40 3.02
CA ASN A 184 -12.49 -17.17 3.10
C ASN A 184 -13.73 -16.30 3.27
N ARG A 185 -13.59 -15.14 3.94
CA ARG A 185 -14.66 -14.18 4.19
C ARG A 185 -14.63 -12.97 3.27
N ALA A 186 -13.85 -13.05 2.19
CA ALA A 186 -13.69 -11.95 1.26
C ALA A 186 -15.05 -11.44 0.74
N ARG A 187 -15.21 -10.13 0.75
CA ARG A 187 -16.35 -9.42 0.18
C ARG A 187 -16.15 -9.32 -1.33
N LYS A 188 -17.25 -9.35 -2.05
CA LYS A 188 -17.23 -9.25 -3.52
C LYS A 188 -16.96 -7.80 -3.93
N MET A 189 -16.10 -7.64 -4.92
CA MET A 189 -15.88 -6.38 -5.63
C MET A 189 -16.65 -6.45 -6.94
N GLU A 190 -17.39 -5.38 -7.27
CA GLU A 190 -18.14 -5.32 -8.52
C GLU A 190 -17.30 -4.67 -9.63
N LYS A 191 -17.48 -5.16 -10.87
CA LYS A 191 -16.73 -4.69 -12.05
C LYS A 191 -16.97 -3.21 -12.32
N ASP A 192 -18.20 -2.74 -12.16
CA ASP A 192 -18.57 -1.36 -12.45
C ASP A 192 -17.83 -0.36 -11.53
N TRP A 193 -17.51 -0.75 -10.29
CA TRP A 193 -16.72 0.09 -9.39
C TRP A 193 -15.28 0.29 -9.90
N ILE A 194 -14.70 -0.78 -10.46
CA ILE A 194 -13.35 -0.74 -11.05
C ILE A 194 -13.36 0.15 -12.30
N LEU A 195 -14.36 -0.03 -13.16
CA LEU A 195 -14.51 0.74 -14.40
C LEU A 195 -14.77 2.22 -14.12
N ASN A 196 -15.53 2.55 -13.07
CA ASN A 196 -15.72 3.92 -12.63
C ASN A 196 -14.38 4.57 -12.25
N ILE A 197 -13.57 3.92 -11.40
CA ILE A 197 -12.24 4.43 -11.01
C ILE A 197 -11.34 4.56 -12.25
N LYS A 198 -11.32 3.53 -13.11
CA LYS A 198 -10.50 3.53 -14.32
C LYS A 198 -10.86 4.72 -15.23
N SER A 199 -12.14 4.94 -15.48
CA SER A 199 -12.59 6.05 -16.33
C SER A 199 -12.15 7.42 -15.78
N GLN A 200 -12.16 7.58 -14.46
CA GLN A 200 -11.67 8.79 -13.81
C GLN A 200 -10.15 8.96 -13.98
N CYS A 201 -9.38 7.85 -13.91
CA CYS A 201 -7.94 7.88 -14.20
C CYS A 201 -7.67 8.23 -15.67
N ASP A 202 -8.47 7.70 -16.61
CA ASP A 202 -8.28 7.93 -18.05
C ASP A 202 -8.50 9.41 -18.43
N VAL A 203 -9.38 10.14 -17.74
CA VAL A 203 -9.61 11.57 -17.97
C VAL A 203 -8.72 12.48 -17.12
N SER A 204 -8.10 11.94 -16.10
CA SER A 204 -7.16 12.67 -15.24
C SER A 204 -5.80 12.77 -15.92
N THR A 205 -5.25 13.97 -16.01
CA THR A 205 -3.93 14.16 -16.62
C THR A 205 -2.83 13.61 -15.72
N GLY A 206 -2.22 12.48 -16.12
CA GLY A 206 -1.01 11.94 -15.47
C GLY A 206 -1.27 10.90 -14.37
N THR A 207 -2.53 10.50 -14.12
CA THR A 207 -2.84 9.45 -13.14
C THR A 207 -2.76 8.06 -13.79
N ALA A 208 -1.79 7.26 -13.38
CA ALA A 208 -1.66 5.87 -13.82
C ALA A 208 -2.70 4.98 -13.13
N PHE A 209 -3.24 4.00 -13.85
CA PHE A 209 -4.19 3.01 -13.32
C PHE A 209 -3.55 1.62 -13.26
N PHE A 210 -3.70 0.94 -12.11
CA PHE A 210 -3.19 -0.41 -11.90
C PHE A 210 -4.29 -1.30 -11.33
N PHE A 211 -4.73 -2.29 -12.09
CA PHE A 211 -5.64 -3.32 -11.61
C PHE A 211 -4.86 -4.53 -11.12
N LYS A 212 -4.77 -4.69 -9.80
CA LYS A 212 -3.93 -5.72 -9.19
C LYS A 212 -4.52 -7.12 -9.31
N GLN A 213 -5.79 -7.29 -8.95
CA GLN A 213 -6.46 -8.61 -8.93
C GLN A 213 -7.94 -8.50 -8.55
N TRP A 214 -8.70 -9.53 -8.92
CA TRP A 214 -10.09 -9.71 -8.47
C TRP A 214 -10.21 -10.12 -6.99
N GLY A 215 -9.19 -10.77 -6.41
CA GLY A 215 -9.27 -11.36 -5.09
C GLY A 215 -9.92 -12.75 -5.10
N THR A 216 -10.67 -13.08 -4.05
CA THR A 216 -11.36 -14.39 -3.95
C THR A 216 -12.58 -14.51 -4.85
N TRP A 217 -13.27 -13.41 -5.14
CA TRP A 217 -14.43 -13.40 -6.01
C TRP A 217 -14.02 -12.98 -7.43
N SER A 218 -14.34 -13.81 -8.41
CA SER A 218 -14.17 -13.46 -9.81
C SER A 218 -15.36 -12.65 -10.35
N VAL A 219 -15.19 -12.07 -11.54
CA VAL A 219 -16.24 -11.32 -12.26
C VAL A 219 -17.51 -12.15 -12.48
N ASP A 220 -17.38 -13.48 -12.66
CA ASP A 220 -18.49 -14.41 -12.82
C ASP A 220 -19.23 -14.74 -11.51
N GLY A 221 -18.82 -14.14 -10.39
CA GLY A 221 -19.40 -14.38 -9.07
C GLY A 221 -19.02 -15.71 -8.43
N VAL A 222 -18.00 -16.40 -8.95
CA VAL A 222 -17.50 -17.67 -8.39
C VAL A 222 -16.28 -17.44 -7.54
N LYS A 223 -16.21 -18.10 -6.37
CA LYS A 223 -15.04 -18.09 -5.50
C LYS A 223 -13.95 -19.01 -6.02
N ARG A 224 -12.77 -18.45 -6.19
CA ARG A 224 -11.54 -19.19 -6.52
C ARG A 224 -10.35 -18.55 -5.78
N SER A 225 -9.17 -19.13 -5.92
CA SER A 225 -7.95 -18.46 -5.44
C SER A 225 -7.71 -17.16 -6.23
N ALA A 226 -7.13 -16.14 -5.59
CA ALA A 226 -6.80 -14.89 -6.29
C ALA A 226 -5.88 -15.10 -7.50
N LYS A 227 -5.07 -16.18 -7.50
CA LYS A 227 -4.23 -16.54 -8.63
C LYS A 227 -5.04 -17.06 -9.83
N GLU A 228 -6.08 -17.85 -9.58
CA GLU A 228 -6.98 -18.36 -10.64
C GLU A 228 -7.87 -17.26 -11.20
N ASN A 229 -8.37 -16.36 -10.34
CA ASN A 229 -9.17 -15.21 -10.77
C ASN A 229 -8.35 -14.17 -11.56
N GLY A 230 -7.06 -14.08 -11.28
CA GLY A 230 -6.13 -13.24 -12.02
C GLY A 230 -6.38 -11.73 -11.87
N CYS A 231 -5.87 -11.00 -12.87
CA CYS A 231 -5.89 -9.53 -12.94
C CYS A 231 -6.38 -9.01 -14.31
N LEU A 232 -7.08 -9.82 -15.10
CA LEU A 232 -7.64 -9.35 -16.35
C LEU A 232 -8.96 -8.60 -16.11
N LEU A 233 -9.06 -7.41 -16.66
CA LEU A 233 -10.28 -6.61 -16.75
C LEU A 233 -10.63 -6.48 -18.25
N ASP A 234 -11.76 -7.08 -18.68
CA ASP A 234 -12.12 -7.18 -20.11
C ASP A 234 -10.98 -7.71 -20.97
N GLU A 235 -10.43 -8.86 -20.54
CA GLU A 235 -9.34 -9.59 -21.23
C GLU A 235 -8.01 -8.82 -21.33
N LYS A 236 -7.89 -7.67 -20.66
CA LYS A 236 -6.70 -6.82 -20.68
C LYS A 236 -6.07 -6.69 -19.30
N GLU A 237 -4.74 -6.61 -19.27
CA GLU A 237 -3.98 -6.19 -18.08
C GLU A 237 -3.85 -4.67 -18.04
N TYR A 238 -4.00 -4.11 -16.86
CA TYR A 238 -3.80 -2.69 -16.58
C TYR A 238 -2.78 -2.53 -15.46
N HIS A 239 -1.51 -2.49 -15.84
CA HIS A 239 -0.37 -2.43 -14.91
C HIS A 239 0.48 -1.19 -15.18
N ALA A 240 -0.14 -0.02 -15.36
CA ALA A 240 0.60 1.23 -15.54
C ALA A 240 1.25 1.67 -14.24
N TYR A 241 2.47 2.17 -14.34
CA TYR A 241 3.21 2.81 -13.23
C TYR A 241 3.25 4.32 -13.42
N PRO A 242 3.31 5.10 -12.33
CA PRO A 242 3.38 6.55 -12.41
C PRO A 242 4.77 7.00 -12.84
N THR A 243 4.84 8.20 -13.42
CA THR A 243 6.10 8.92 -13.63
C THR A 243 6.32 9.86 -12.45
N PRO A 244 7.42 9.71 -11.68
CA PRO A 244 7.69 10.60 -10.54
C PRO A 244 7.78 12.06 -10.97
N ARG A 245 7.18 12.94 -10.20
CA ARG A 245 7.31 14.39 -10.37
C ARG A 245 8.69 14.86 -9.89
N LYS A 246 9.19 15.92 -10.47
CA LYS A 246 10.31 16.64 -9.87
C LYS A 246 9.77 17.46 -8.70
N ILE A 247 10.21 17.15 -7.48
CA ILE A 247 9.91 18.00 -6.32
C ILE A 247 10.66 19.32 -6.50
N LYS A 248 10.01 20.44 -6.22
CA LYS A 248 10.71 21.72 -6.18
C LYS A 248 11.60 21.76 -4.95
N PRO A 249 12.87 22.18 -5.09
CA PRO A 249 13.79 22.33 -3.96
C PRO A 249 13.29 23.33 -2.92
#